data_3209964652bacd8630d468e3cf57d4bb
#
_entry.id   3209964652bacd8630d468e3cf57d4bb
#
_cell.length_a   1.000
_cell.length_b   1.000
_cell.length_c   1.000
_cell.angle_alpha   90.00
_cell.angle_beta   90.00
_cell.angle_gamma   90.00
#
_symmetry.space_group_name_H-M   'P 1'
#
loop_
_entity.id
_entity.type
_entity.pdbx_description
1 polymer ?
#
loop_
_entity_poly.entity_id
_entity_poly.type
_entity_poly.pdbx_seq_one_letter_code
_entity_poly.pdbx_strand_id
1 'polypeptide(L)'
;FLICRAAAESRLLDRIRPYSIDLLVLAGFMRTLSPYFIDRFSPDPMNLRIMNIHPALLPAFAGLDGYGDTFRYGCKVGGCTVHFIDYGEDTGPIIGQRAFAILPDDTLETVRRRGLAVAECFLAHVSAALRESAAAGT
;
A
#
# COMPACT_ATOMS: atom_id res chain seq x y z
N PHE A 1 -4.29 10.92 22.53
CA PHE A 1 -3.76 10.54 21.21
C PHE A 1 -4.80 9.78 20.36
N LEU A 2 -5.47 8.76 20.92
CA LEU A 2 -6.52 7.99 20.23
C LEU A 2 -7.72 8.85 19.81
N ILE A 3 -8.13 9.79 20.67
CA ILE A 3 -9.25 10.72 20.36
C ILE A 3 -8.90 11.62 19.18
N CYS A 4 -7.66 12.14 19.12
CA CYS A 4 -7.21 12.97 18.00
C CYS A 4 -7.16 12.19 16.68
N ARG A 5 -6.81 10.90 16.70
CA ARG A 5 -6.78 10.05 15.51
C ARG A 5 -8.18 9.78 14.98
N ALA A 6 -9.10 9.35 15.83
CA ALA A 6 -10.48 9.10 15.44
C ALA A 6 -11.17 10.36 14.89
N ALA A 7 -10.91 11.54 15.49
CA ALA A 7 -11.42 12.80 15.00
C ALA A 7 -10.85 13.18 13.62
N ALA A 8 -9.56 12.92 13.37
CA ALA A 8 -8.94 13.18 12.08
C ALA A 8 -9.50 12.25 10.99
N GLU A 9 -9.66 10.96 11.30
CA GLU A 9 -10.24 9.97 10.39
C GLU A 9 -11.72 10.25 10.09
N SER A 10 -12.50 10.68 11.09
CA SER A 10 -13.89 11.10 10.88
C SER A 10 -13.98 12.29 9.92
N ARG A 11 -13.14 13.31 10.12
CA ARG A 11 -13.09 14.46 9.21
C ARG A 11 -12.66 14.07 7.80
N LEU A 12 -11.75 13.12 7.65
CA LEU A 12 -11.34 12.62 6.34
C LEU A 12 -12.51 11.91 5.65
N LEU A 13 -13.21 11.02 6.36
CA LEU A 13 -14.42 10.37 5.84
C LEU A 13 -15.49 11.37 5.39
N ASP A 14 -15.75 12.40 6.19
CA ASP A 14 -16.73 13.44 5.84
C ASP A 14 -16.32 14.21 4.58
N ARG A 15 -15.02 14.48 4.41
CA ARG A 15 -14.49 15.16 3.22
C ARG A 15 -14.57 14.33 1.95
N ILE A 16 -14.36 13.02 2.03
CA ILE A 16 -14.36 12.15 0.86
C ILE A 16 -15.77 11.64 0.51
N ARG A 17 -16.71 11.66 1.47
CA ARG A 17 -18.09 11.17 1.27
C ARG A 17 -18.84 11.79 0.09
N PRO A 18 -18.73 13.11 -0.22
CA PRO A 18 -19.41 13.72 -1.36
C PRO A 18 -18.93 13.19 -2.72
N TYR A 19 -17.76 12.55 -2.76
CA TYR A 19 -17.19 11.97 -3.97
C TYR A 19 -17.48 10.47 -3.97
N SER A 20 -18.02 9.96 -5.06
CA SER A 20 -18.26 8.53 -5.23
C SER A 20 -16.94 7.80 -5.47
N ILE A 21 -16.16 7.62 -4.40
CA ILE A 21 -14.84 6.98 -4.47
C ILE A 21 -15.01 5.47 -4.37
N ASP A 22 -14.59 4.75 -5.39
CA ASP A 22 -14.66 3.29 -5.43
C ASP A 22 -13.44 2.63 -4.79
N LEU A 23 -12.27 3.26 -4.89
CA LEU A 23 -11.01 2.72 -4.39
C LEU A 23 -10.16 3.83 -3.76
N LEU A 24 -9.72 3.62 -2.54
CA LEU A 24 -8.73 4.46 -1.85
C LEU A 24 -7.34 3.84 -2.01
N VAL A 25 -6.42 4.63 -2.55
CA VAL A 25 -5.04 4.23 -2.75
C VAL A 25 -4.13 4.97 -1.77
N LEU A 26 -3.42 4.22 -0.94
CA LEU A 26 -2.41 4.75 -0.05
C LEU A 26 -1.03 4.63 -0.72
N ALA A 27 -0.36 5.76 -0.87
CA ALA A 27 0.99 5.83 -1.43
C ALA A 27 1.84 6.73 -0.53
N GLY A 28 2.87 6.18 0.11
CA GLY A 28 3.67 6.90 1.10
C GLY A 28 2.90 7.28 2.37
N PHE A 29 1.83 6.59 2.67
CA PHE A 29 1.03 6.82 3.87
C PHE A 29 1.67 6.11 5.06
N MET A 30 2.31 6.90 5.94
CA MET A 30 3.13 6.40 7.05
C MET A 30 2.34 6.20 8.36
N ARG A 31 1.04 5.91 8.26
CA ARG A 31 0.17 5.68 9.42
C ARG A 31 -0.71 4.46 9.18
N THR A 32 -1.10 3.78 10.25
CA THR A 32 -2.09 2.70 10.21
C THR A 32 -3.49 3.30 10.28
N LEU A 33 -4.38 2.91 9.40
CA LEU A 33 -5.80 3.25 9.50
C LEU A 33 -6.44 2.48 10.66
N SER A 34 -7.38 3.11 11.36
CA SER A 34 -8.11 2.42 12.42
C SER A 34 -9.22 1.52 11.85
N PRO A 35 -9.66 0.49 12.59
CA PRO A 35 -10.86 -0.27 12.23
C PRO A 35 -12.07 0.63 11.97
N TYR A 36 -12.22 1.71 12.72
CA TYR A 36 -13.28 2.70 12.51
C TYR A 36 -13.30 3.26 11.08
N PHE A 37 -12.13 3.62 10.54
CA PHE A 37 -12.03 4.13 9.17
C PHE A 37 -12.27 3.03 8.14
N ILE A 38 -11.63 1.88 8.35
CA ILE A 38 -11.69 0.73 7.43
C ILE A 38 -13.13 0.26 7.26
N ASP A 39 -13.86 0.04 8.36
CA ASP A 39 -15.24 -0.44 8.33
C ASP A 39 -16.21 0.53 7.67
N ARG A 40 -15.94 1.83 7.74
CA ARG A 40 -16.80 2.84 7.13
C ARG A 40 -16.52 3.08 5.67
N PHE A 41 -15.28 2.95 5.25
CA PHE A 41 -14.91 3.12 3.86
C PHE A 41 -15.05 1.82 3.04
N SER A 42 -14.72 0.69 3.62
CA SER A 42 -14.73 -0.65 3.01
C SER A 42 -15.53 -1.62 3.89
N PRO A 43 -16.86 -1.46 3.98
CA PRO A 43 -17.70 -2.21 4.93
C PRO A 43 -17.89 -3.69 4.53
N ASP A 44 -17.65 -4.04 3.28
CA ASP A 44 -17.79 -5.40 2.78
C ASP A 44 -16.42 -6.09 2.72
N PRO A 45 -16.19 -7.12 3.55
CA PRO A 45 -14.93 -7.86 3.55
C PRO A 45 -14.67 -8.65 2.27
N MET A 46 -15.70 -8.89 1.46
CA MET A 46 -15.58 -9.52 0.14
C MET A 46 -15.29 -8.52 -0.98
N ASN A 47 -15.43 -7.23 -0.71
CA ASN A 47 -15.18 -6.14 -1.65
C ASN A 47 -14.28 -5.08 -1.01
N LEU A 48 -13.00 -5.39 -0.87
CA LEU A 48 -12.02 -4.51 -0.26
C LEU A 48 -11.74 -3.30 -1.15
N ARG A 49 -11.76 -2.11 -0.56
CA ARG A 49 -11.71 -0.82 -1.27
C ARG A 49 -10.55 0.09 -0.84
N ILE A 50 -9.65 -0.40 -0.01
CA ILE A 50 -8.46 0.35 0.41
C ILE A 50 -7.24 -0.48 0.07
N MET A 51 -6.34 0.07 -0.75
CA MET A 51 -5.07 -0.59 -1.05
C MET A 51 -3.89 0.28 -0.68
N ASN A 52 -2.76 -0.36 -0.39
CA ASN A 52 -1.48 0.26 -0.07
C ASN A 52 -0.38 -0.32 -0.94
N ILE A 53 0.68 0.45 -1.14
CA ILE A 53 1.93 -0.05 -1.69
C ILE A 53 2.99 -0.06 -0.59
N HIS A 54 3.55 -1.25 -0.34
CA HIS A 54 4.60 -1.47 0.64
C HIS A 54 5.96 -1.68 -0.04
N PRO A 55 7.04 -1.03 0.45
CA PRO A 55 8.35 -1.04 -0.19
C PRO A 55 9.19 -2.29 0.12
N ALA A 56 8.58 -3.47 0.10
CA ALA A 56 9.25 -4.77 0.23
C ALA A 56 8.41 -5.87 -0.41
N LEU A 57 9.00 -7.06 -0.56
CA LEU A 57 8.30 -8.27 -0.98
C LEU A 57 7.65 -8.94 0.24
N LEU A 58 6.45 -8.51 0.60
CA LEU A 58 5.71 -9.12 1.71
C LEU A 58 5.59 -10.66 1.54
N PRO A 59 5.64 -11.42 2.63
CA PRO A 59 5.60 -11.03 4.04
C PRO A 59 6.94 -10.60 4.64
N ALA A 60 8.03 -10.55 3.85
CA ALA A 60 9.32 -10.07 4.34
C ALA A 60 9.30 -8.55 4.55
N PHE A 61 9.98 -8.10 5.61
CA PHE A 61 10.22 -6.69 5.90
C PHE A 61 8.94 -5.82 5.96
N ALA A 62 7.91 -6.31 6.63
CA ALA A 62 6.78 -5.49 7.02
C ALA A 62 7.23 -4.32 7.92
N GLY A 63 6.49 -3.20 7.91
CA GLY A 63 6.79 -2.02 8.72
C GLY A 63 7.32 -0.82 7.93
N LEU A 64 8.11 0.05 8.57
CA LEU A 64 8.34 1.41 8.09
C LEU A 64 9.43 1.60 7.04
N ASP A 65 10.44 0.71 6.96
CA ASP A 65 11.61 0.90 6.10
C ASP A 65 11.94 -0.33 5.25
N GLY A 66 10.97 -0.82 4.51
CA GLY A 66 11.11 -2.06 3.73
C GLY A 66 12.32 -2.10 2.81
N TYR A 67 12.61 -1.05 2.03
CA TYR A 67 13.82 -1.01 1.19
C TYR A 67 15.10 -0.98 2.02
N GLY A 68 15.12 -0.23 3.13
CA GLY A 68 16.27 -0.16 4.01
C GLY A 68 16.53 -1.48 4.70
N ASP A 69 15.51 -2.14 5.20
CA ASP A 69 15.63 -3.45 5.87
C ASP A 69 16.08 -4.53 4.89
N THR A 70 15.51 -4.55 3.68
CA THR A 70 15.92 -5.45 2.60
C THR A 70 17.41 -5.28 2.27
N PHE A 71 17.88 -4.04 2.13
CA PHE A 71 19.27 -3.73 1.82
C PHE A 71 20.22 -4.11 2.98
N ARG A 72 19.89 -3.71 4.21
CA ARG A 72 20.70 -4.00 5.41
C ARG A 72 20.81 -5.49 5.70
N TYR A 73 19.76 -6.24 5.41
CA TYR A 73 19.80 -7.71 5.54
C TYR A 73 20.73 -8.37 4.53
N GLY A 74 21.07 -7.67 3.44
CA GLY A 74 21.95 -8.18 2.38
C GLY A 74 21.22 -8.98 1.30
N CYS A 75 19.92 -8.76 1.14
CA CYS A 75 19.14 -9.39 0.06
C CYS A 75 19.70 -9.01 -1.31
N LYS A 76 19.59 -9.92 -2.27
CA LYS A 76 19.99 -9.70 -3.67
C LYS A 76 18.80 -9.34 -4.55
N VAL A 77 17.61 -9.40 -4.00
CA VAL A 77 16.35 -9.03 -4.64
C VAL A 77 15.57 -8.14 -3.68
N GLY A 78 15.17 -6.99 -4.16
CA GLY A 78 14.20 -6.11 -3.52
C GLY A 78 12.90 -6.08 -4.31
N GLY A 79 11.92 -5.35 -3.83
CA GLY A 79 10.67 -5.21 -4.55
C GLY A 79 9.65 -4.37 -3.80
N CYS A 80 8.45 -4.34 -4.34
CA CYS A 80 7.29 -3.74 -3.73
C CYS A 80 6.08 -4.67 -3.81
N THR A 81 5.14 -4.46 -2.89
CA THR A 81 3.89 -5.22 -2.79
C THR A 81 2.73 -4.25 -2.78
N VAL A 82 1.77 -4.44 -3.69
CA VAL A 82 0.45 -3.81 -3.61
C VAL A 82 -0.49 -4.79 -2.95
N HIS A 83 -1.13 -4.39 -1.87
CA HIS A 83 -2.03 -5.23 -1.09
C HIS A 83 -3.24 -4.44 -0.61
N PHE A 84 -4.32 -5.13 -0.31
CA PHE A 84 -5.46 -4.52 0.37
C PHE A 84 -5.14 -4.31 1.85
N ILE A 85 -5.81 -3.33 2.44
CA ILE A 85 -5.70 -3.03 3.87
C ILE A 85 -6.71 -3.89 4.64
N ASP A 86 -6.23 -4.52 5.70
CA ASP A 86 -7.01 -5.12 6.78
C ASP A 86 -6.70 -4.44 8.11
N TYR A 87 -7.04 -5.06 9.25
CA TYR A 87 -6.79 -4.47 10.56
C TYR A 87 -5.35 -4.61 11.05
N GLY A 88 -4.55 -5.44 10.39
CA GLY A 88 -3.14 -5.65 10.72
C GLY A 88 -2.20 -4.66 10.02
N GLU A 89 -0.93 -4.73 10.35
CA GLU A 89 0.11 -3.98 9.67
C GLU A 89 0.67 -4.82 8.52
N ASP A 90 0.43 -4.35 7.28
CA ASP A 90 0.88 -5.00 6.04
C ASP A 90 0.46 -6.49 5.90
N THR A 91 -0.68 -6.86 6.46
CA THR A 91 -1.18 -8.24 6.52
C THR A 91 -2.32 -8.55 5.56
N GLY A 92 -2.88 -7.55 4.91
CA GLY A 92 -4.00 -7.73 3.99
C GLY A 92 -3.65 -8.50 2.71
N PRO A 93 -4.66 -8.96 1.97
CA PRO A 93 -4.46 -9.75 0.76
C PRO A 93 -3.59 -9.06 -0.28
N ILE A 94 -2.59 -9.78 -0.79
CA ILE A 94 -1.67 -9.29 -1.82
C ILE A 94 -2.41 -9.25 -3.16
N ILE A 95 -2.38 -8.09 -3.83
CA ILE A 95 -2.90 -7.90 -5.19
C ILE A 95 -1.81 -8.27 -6.20
N GLY A 96 -0.57 -7.84 -5.93
CA GLY A 96 0.55 -8.16 -6.79
C GLY A 96 1.88 -7.66 -6.22
N GLN A 97 2.95 -8.14 -6.83
CA GLN A 97 4.32 -7.82 -6.42
C GLN A 97 5.19 -7.55 -7.64
N ARG A 98 6.18 -6.67 -7.49
CA ARG A 98 7.24 -6.44 -8.47
C ARG A 98 8.59 -6.50 -7.79
N ALA A 99 9.50 -7.28 -8.38
CA ALA A 99 10.86 -7.45 -7.89
C ALA A 99 11.86 -6.71 -8.76
N PHE A 100 12.99 -6.33 -8.17
CA PHE A 100 14.17 -5.81 -8.88
C PHE A 100 15.45 -6.34 -8.24
N ALA A 101 16.53 -6.43 -9.02
CA ALA A 101 17.82 -6.88 -8.52
C ALA A 101 18.49 -5.79 -7.66
N ILE A 102 19.13 -6.20 -6.58
CA ILE A 102 20.08 -5.39 -5.80
C ILE A 102 21.48 -5.82 -6.23
N LEU A 103 22.22 -4.89 -6.85
CA LEU A 103 23.52 -5.13 -7.43
C LEU A 103 24.64 -5.00 -6.39
N PRO A 104 25.83 -5.63 -6.63
CA PRO A 104 26.92 -5.61 -5.65
C PRO A 104 27.44 -4.20 -5.30
N ASP A 105 27.33 -3.25 -6.21
CA ASP A 105 27.77 -1.86 -6.08
C ASP A 105 26.66 -0.89 -5.70
N ASP A 106 25.43 -1.40 -5.46
CA ASP A 106 24.32 -0.57 -5.01
C ASP A 106 24.58 -0.02 -3.60
N THR A 107 24.14 1.22 -3.41
CA THR A 107 23.97 1.86 -2.11
C THR A 107 22.51 1.81 -1.68
N LEU A 108 22.23 2.10 -0.41
CA LEU A 108 20.86 2.23 0.06
C LEU A 108 20.07 3.28 -0.75
N GLU A 109 20.72 4.37 -1.13
CA GLU A 109 20.09 5.42 -1.95
C GLU A 109 19.71 4.91 -3.35
N THR A 110 20.59 4.18 -4.03
CA THR A 110 20.30 3.62 -5.35
C THR A 110 19.20 2.57 -5.30
N VAL A 111 19.16 1.75 -4.25
CA VAL A 111 18.09 0.77 -4.02
C VAL A 111 16.75 1.47 -3.79
N ARG A 112 16.70 2.48 -2.94
CA ARG A 112 15.47 3.25 -2.68
C ARG A 112 14.96 3.94 -3.95
N ARG A 113 15.84 4.57 -4.71
CA ARG A 113 15.47 5.25 -5.96
C ARG A 113 14.91 4.26 -7.01
N ARG A 114 15.58 3.11 -7.19
CA ARG A 114 15.11 2.05 -8.10
C ARG A 114 13.77 1.48 -7.62
N GLY A 115 13.65 1.23 -6.34
CA GLY A 115 12.43 0.73 -5.72
C GLY A 115 11.23 1.66 -5.89
N LEU A 116 11.43 2.97 -5.69
CA LEU A 116 10.38 3.97 -5.91
C LEU A 116 9.91 4.00 -7.36
N ALA A 117 10.83 3.99 -8.33
CA ALA A 117 10.47 3.98 -9.75
C ALA A 117 9.65 2.73 -10.13
N VAL A 118 10.02 1.56 -9.60
CA VAL A 118 9.27 0.32 -9.80
C VAL A 118 7.90 0.42 -9.14
N ALA A 119 7.83 0.95 -7.92
CA ALA A 119 6.60 1.07 -7.16
C ALA A 119 5.59 2.02 -7.83
N GLU A 120 6.02 3.18 -8.30
CA GLU A 120 5.16 4.15 -8.99
C GLU A 120 4.55 3.57 -10.26
N CYS A 121 5.37 2.94 -11.09
CA CYS A 121 4.91 2.30 -12.31
C CYS A 121 3.93 1.15 -12.01
N PHE A 122 4.24 0.33 -11.01
CA PHE A 122 3.41 -0.81 -10.66
C PHE A 122 2.08 -0.40 -10.03
N LEU A 123 2.08 0.59 -9.15
CA LEU A 123 0.87 1.11 -8.54
C LEU A 123 -0.09 1.68 -9.58
N ALA A 124 0.42 2.42 -10.55
CA ALA A 124 -0.37 2.94 -11.66
C ALA A 124 -0.99 1.81 -12.50
N HIS A 125 -0.23 0.77 -12.78
CA HIS A 125 -0.71 -0.40 -13.53
C HIS A 125 -1.81 -1.15 -12.79
N VAL A 126 -1.62 -1.44 -11.52
CA VAL A 126 -2.64 -2.13 -10.68
C VAL A 126 -3.90 -1.28 -10.55
N SER A 127 -3.77 0.02 -10.33
CA SER A 127 -4.92 0.92 -10.23
C SER A 127 -5.73 0.98 -11.52
N ALA A 128 -5.08 0.95 -12.68
CA ALA A 128 -5.74 0.90 -13.98
C ALA A 128 -6.51 -0.43 -14.17
N ALA A 129 -5.86 -1.56 -13.89
CA ALA A 129 -6.45 -2.89 -14.02
C ALA A 129 -7.69 -3.07 -13.14
N LEU A 130 -7.65 -2.58 -11.89
CA LEU A 130 -8.79 -2.65 -10.98
C LEU A 130 -9.97 -1.80 -11.48
N ARG A 131 -9.73 -0.63 -12.06
CA ARG A 131 -10.78 0.21 -12.66
C ARG A 131 -11.43 -0.46 -13.86
N GLU A 132 -10.64 -1.07 -14.73
CA GLU A 132 -11.14 -1.80 -15.90
C GLU A 132 -11.98 -3.00 -15.49
N SER A 133 -11.54 -3.76 -14.48
CA SER A 133 -12.30 -4.90 -13.95
C SER A 133 -13.63 -4.46 -13.33
N ALA A 134 -13.67 -3.36 -12.60
CA ALA A 134 -14.89 -2.81 -12.04
C ALA A 134 -15.88 -2.35 -13.14
N ALA A 135 -15.37 -1.74 -14.21
CA ALA A 135 -16.19 -1.31 -15.34
C ALA A 135 -16.74 -2.47 -16.18
N ALA A 136 -16.01 -3.60 -16.26
CA ALA A 136 -16.44 -4.78 -17.00
C ALA A 136 -17.47 -5.66 -16.25
N GLY A 137 -17.57 -5.50 -14.92
CA GLY A 137 -18.54 -6.23 -14.07
C GLY A 137 -19.92 -5.58 -13.97
N THR A 138 -20.11 -4.46 -14.64
CA THR A 138 -21.41 -3.78 -14.81
C THR A 138 -22.01 -4.07 -16.19
#